data_c30c1414a5456ef73a14a29cc4ebdb59
#
_entry.id   c30c1414a5456ef73a14a29cc4ebdb59
#
_cell.length_a   1.000
_cell.length_b   1.000
_cell.length_c   1.000
_cell.angle_alpha   90.00
_cell.angle_beta   90.00
_cell.angle_gamma   90.00
#
_symmetry.space_group_name_H-M   'P 1'
#
loop_
_entity.id
_entity.type
_entity.pdbx_description
1 polymer ?
#
loop_
_entity_poly.entity_id
_entity_poly.type
_entity_poly.pdbx_seq_one_letter_code
_entity_poly.pdbx_strand_id
1 'polypeptide(L)'
;MFKQRLWILSFLLAGITLQTTAQTFTEQGKTYPISADGNKYVVTGFTPFSQLNDEGIFANTLLWTVENVCPKLREGITEVNVPAKNFKCDLILNSPADSKQNNTYYCKATFRIASGKLIYYISDILIESSAFVMKKVTPMEKLSPEKKPAHKEIMDDFIQVESLILNKMFDFVASNQLSLITHWNEISISKPVQGMTADECRLAFGKPQTILESNGEIQWMYSSSFYLFFKNGRVETIIK
;
A
#
# COMPACT_ATOMS: atom_id res chain seq x y z
N MET A 1 -35.56 13.35 58.58
CA MET A 1 -35.95 13.41 57.17
C MET A 1 -34.81 14.05 56.37
N PHE A 2 -33.79 13.28 55.96
CA PHE A 2 -32.67 13.79 55.20
C PHE A 2 -32.78 13.23 53.77
N LYS A 3 -33.00 14.11 52.79
CA LYS A 3 -32.94 13.77 51.35
C LYS A 3 -31.51 13.83 50.88
N GLN A 4 -30.88 12.67 50.67
CA GLN A 4 -29.61 12.57 49.95
C GLN A 4 -29.87 12.80 48.44
N ARG A 5 -29.29 13.85 47.91
CA ARG A 5 -29.20 14.09 46.46
C ARG A 5 -27.97 13.36 45.93
N LEU A 6 -28.26 12.31 45.18
CA LEU A 6 -27.25 11.55 44.41
C LEU A 6 -26.87 12.40 43.21
N TRP A 7 -25.63 12.89 43.18
CA TRP A 7 -25.03 13.51 41.99
C TRP A 7 -24.43 12.43 41.13
N ILE A 8 -25.08 12.14 40.01
CA ILE A 8 -24.51 11.30 38.95
C ILE A 8 -23.57 12.18 38.15
N LEU A 9 -22.26 12.00 38.33
CA LEU A 9 -21.23 12.61 37.49
C LEU A 9 -21.22 11.83 36.16
N SER A 10 -21.90 12.36 35.16
CA SER A 10 -21.73 11.90 33.77
C SER A 10 -20.40 12.37 33.26
N PHE A 11 -19.41 11.48 33.25
CA PHE A 11 -18.19 11.67 32.46
C PHE A 11 -18.55 11.60 30.98
N LEU A 12 -18.77 12.76 30.37
CA LEU A 12 -18.74 12.91 28.92
C LEU A 12 -17.30 12.69 28.47
N LEU A 13 -16.98 11.46 28.04
CA LEU A 13 -15.80 11.22 27.21
C LEU A 13 -16.06 11.93 25.86
N ALA A 14 -15.57 13.16 25.76
CA ALA A 14 -15.43 13.83 24.49
C ALA A 14 -14.37 13.07 23.70
N GLY A 15 -14.82 12.09 22.91
CA GLY A 15 -14.00 11.50 21.87
C GLY A 15 -13.64 12.61 20.90
N ILE A 16 -12.39 13.08 20.98
CA ILE A 16 -11.80 13.93 19.93
C ILE A 16 -11.65 13.03 18.72
N THR A 17 -12.70 12.94 17.92
CA THR A 17 -12.57 12.50 16.54
C THR A 17 -11.79 13.60 15.83
N LEU A 18 -10.51 13.36 15.61
CA LEU A 18 -9.74 14.08 14.60
C LEU A 18 -10.40 13.76 13.25
N GLN A 19 -11.48 14.45 12.95
CA GLN A 19 -11.95 14.60 11.58
C GLN A 19 -10.92 15.52 10.91
N THR A 20 -9.89 14.93 10.31
CA THR A 20 -9.16 15.59 9.25
C THR A 20 -10.17 15.77 8.12
N THR A 21 -10.88 16.89 8.13
CA THR A 21 -11.66 17.32 6.97
C THR A 21 -10.65 17.65 5.88
N ALA A 22 -10.34 16.66 5.04
CA ALA A 22 -9.64 16.93 3.80
C ALA A 22 -10.52 17.94 3.05
N GLN A 23 -9.99 19.15 2.84
CA GLN A 23 -10.64 20.08 1.93
C GLN A 23 -10.63 19.45 0.55
N THR A 24 -11.80 19.39 -0.07
CA THR A 24 -11.95 18.85 -1.41
C THR A 24 -12.16 20.01 -2.36
N PHE A 25 -11.31 20.09 -3.38
CA PHE A 25 -11.52 20.97 -4.49
C PHE A 25 -12.46 20.30 -5.48
N THR A 26 -13.59 20.96 -5.80
CA THR A 26 -14.59 20.41 -6.73
C THR A 26 -14.60 21.24 -8.00
N GLU A 27 -14.20 20.64 -9.11
CA GLU A 27 -14.33 21.20 -10.44
C GLU A 27 -15.17 20.26 -11.31
N GLN A 28 -16.25 20.77 -11.90
CA GLN A 28 -17.14 20.03 -12.79
C GLN A 28 -17.65 18.69 -12.20
N GLY A 29 -17.93 18.65 -10.88
CA GLY A 29 -18.42 17.46 -10.18
C GLY A 29 -17.35 16.44 -9.80
N LYS A 30 -16.07 16.66 -10.12
CA LYS A 30 -14.96 15.84 -9.64
C LYS A 30 -14.36 16.44 -8.37
N THR A 31 -14.05 15.60 -7.41
CA THR A 31 -13.52 16.00 -6.12
C THR A 31 -12.05 15.56 -6.02
N TYR A 32 -11.15 16.52 -5.84
CA TYR A 32 -9.73 16.27 -5.65
C TYR A 32 -9.41 16.43 -4.16
N PRO A 33 -8.89 15.39 -3.49
CA PRO A 33 -8.54 15.48 -2.09
C PRO A 33 -7.33 16.39 -1.89
N ILE A 34 -7.43 17.30 -0.93
CA ILE A 34 -6.36 18.21 -0.51
C ILE A 34 -6.11 17.98 0.98
N SER A 35 -4.86 18.07 1.43
CA SER A 35 -4.53 17.97 2.86
C SER A 35 -5.22 19.07 3.66
N ALA A 36 -5.37 18.86 4.97
CA ALA A 36 -6.04 19.81 5.87
C ALA A 36 -5.39 21.19 5.90
N ASP A 37 -4.09 21.28 5.59
CA ASP A 37 -3.35 22.55 5.46
C ASP A 37 -3.49 23.20 4.06
N GLY A 38 -4.18 22.53 3.12
CA GLY A 38 -4.41 23.02 1.76
C GLY A 38 -3.19 23.02 0.84
N ASN A 39 -2.04 22.50 1.32
CA ASN A 39 -0.75 22.61 0.62
C ASN A 39 -0.33 21.35 -0.12
N LYS A 40 -0.96 20.21 0.14
CA LYS A 40 -0.61 18.92 -0.49
C LYS A 40 -1.83 18.18 -1.01
N TYR A 41 -1.68 17.55 -2.16
CA TYR A 41 -2.63 16.54 -2.60
C TYR A 41 -2.41 15.25 -1.80
N VAL A 42 -3.49 14.74 -1.22
CA VAL A 42 -3.51 13.46 -0.52
C VAL A 42 -4.71 12.64 -0.93
N VAL A 43 -4.51 11.34 -1.06
CA VAL A 43 -5.60 10.38 -1.20
C VAL A 43 -5.67 9.58 0.10
N THR A 44 -6.84 9.57 0.72
CA THR A 44 -7.06 8.84 1.97
C THR A 44 -8.40 8.16 1.96
N GLY A 45 -8.47 6.98 2.56
CA GLY A 45 -9.71 6.25 2.66
C GLY A 45 -9.55 4.98 3.50
N PHE A 46 -10.60 4.19 3.53
CA PHE A 46 -10.57 2.87 4.15
C PHE A 46 -11.49 1.89 3.44
N THR A 47 -11.14 0.60 3.52
CA THR A 47 -11.98 -0.51 3.03
C THR A 47 -12.15 -1.54 4.14
N PRO A 48 -13.39 -1.93 4.51
CA PRO A 48 -13.63 -2.98 5.49
C PRO A 48 -13.49 -4.37 4.87
N PHE A 49 -12.99 -5.34 5.65
CA PHE A 49 -12.91 -6.76 5.28
C PHE A 49 -13.53 -7.61 6.40
N SER A 50 -14.75 -8.06 6.19
CA SER A 50 -15.51 -8.78 7.23
C SER A 50 -15.11 -10.24 7.44
N GLN A 51 -14.39 -10.83 6.48
CA GLN A 51 -14.03 -12.25 6.49
C GLN A 51 -12.58 -12.51 6.91
N LEU A 52 -11.79 -11.46 7.11
CA LEU A 52 -10.38 -11.54 7.49
C LEU A 52 -10.15 -10.87 8.84
N ASN A 53 -9.24 -11.44 9.62
CA ASN A 53 -8.72 -10.74 10.80
C ASN A 53 -7.67 -9.70 10.38
N ASP A 54 -7.30 -8.81 11.31
CA ASP A 54 -6.34 -7.74 11.06
C ASP A 54 -4.98 -8.25 10.55
N GLU A 55 -4.54 -9.43 10.99
CA GLU A 55 -3.28 -10.03 10.54
C GLU A 55 -3.36 -10.50 9.09
N GLY A 56 -4.46 -11.15 8.70
CA GLY A 56 -4.70 -11.58 7.34
C GLY A 56 -4.81 -10.39 6.36
N ILE A 57 -5.52 -9.33 6.76
CA ILE A 57 -5.59 -8.09 5.97
C ILE A 57 -4.19 -7.49 5.81
N PHE A 58 -3.41 -7.40 6.90
CA PHE A 58 -2.05 -6.86 6.88
C PHE A 58 -1.13 -7.66 5.97
N ALA A 59 -1.09 -8.99 6.15
CA ALA A 59 -0.25 -9.88 5.34
C ALA A 59 -0.60 -9.79 3.84
N ASN A 60 -1.90 -9.85 3.50
CA ASN A 60 -2.35 -9.77 2.11
C ASN A 60 -2.06 -8.41 1.48
N THR A 61 -2.26 -7.31 2.23
CA THR A 61 -1.95 -5.96 1.73
C THR A 61 -0.45 -5.81 1.47
N LEU A 62 0.39 -6.25 2.41
CA LEU A 62 1.84 -6.21 2.26
C LEU A 62 2.30 -7.08 1.08
N LEU A 63 1.77 -8.32 0.96
CA LEU A 63 2.11 -9.21 -0.14
C LEU A 63 1.76 -8.61 -1.49
N TRP A 64 0.52 -8.10 -1.64
CA TRP A 64 0.11 -7.47 -2.89
C TRP A 64 1.01 -6.30 -3.26
N THR A 65 1.34 -5.45 -2.27
CA THR A 65 2.20 -4.27 -2.48
C THR A 65 3.60 -4.69 -2.93
N VAL A 66 4.21 -5.65 -2.23
CA VAL A 66 5.56 -6.16 -2.58
C VAL A 66 5.59 -6.76 -3.99
N GLU A 67 4.53 -7.46 -4.39
CA GLU A 67 4.51 -8.17 -5.67
C GLU A 67 4.10 -7.33 -6.88
N ASN A 68 3.36 -6.24 -6.67
CA ASN A 68 2.75 -5.53 -7.79
C ASN A 68 3.23 -4.07 -7.94
N VAL A 69 3.74 -3.46 -6.88
CA VAL A 69 4.13 -2.04 -6.91
C VAL A 69 5.56 -1.77 -6.43
N CYS A 70 6.23 -2.78 -5.84
CA CYS A 70 7.65 -2.68 -5.48
C CYS A 70 8.51 -3.32 -6.56
N PRO A 71 9.38 -2.57 -7.25
CA PRO A 71 10.00 -3.03 -8.50
C PRO A 71 10.96 -4.22 -8.35
N LYS A 72 11.68 -4.35 -7.23
CA LYS A 72 12.65 -5.44 -7.01
C LYS A 72 12.83 -5.73 -5.54
N LEU A 73 12.81 -7.00 -5.16
CA LEU A 73 13.21 -7.50 -3.84
C LEU A 73 12.70 -6.63 -2.68
N ARG A 74 11.47 -6.07 -2.85
CA ARG A 74 10.85 -5.20 -1.85
C ARG A 74 11.54 -3.83 -1.66
N GLU A 75 12.33 -3.35 -2.61
CA GLU A 75 13.04 -2.07 -2.50
C GLU A 75 12.13 -0.87 -2.20
N GLY A 76 10.86 -0.89 -2.64
CA GLY A 76 9.88 0.17 -2.37
C GLY A 76 9.30 0.17 -0.95
N ILE A 77 9.48 -0.87 -0.15
CA ILE A 77 8.99 -0.90 1.24
C ILE A 77 10.01 -0.21 2.15
N THR A 78 9.63 0.94 2.71
CA THR A 78 10.54 1.76 3.52
C THR A 78 10.45 1.46 5.02
N GLU A 79 9.30 0.95 5.48
CA GLU A 79 9.08 0.62 6.90
C GLU A 79 8.01 -0.47 7.01
N VAL A 80 8.21 -1.45 7.91
CA VAL A 80 7.19 -2.43 8.31
C VAL A 80 7.14 -2.51 9.82
N ASN A 81 5.97 -2.20 10.38
CA ASN A 81 5.71 -2.30 11.81
C ASN A 81 4.62 -3.35 12.05
N VAL A 82 5.05 -4.57 12.32
CA VAL A 82 4.15 -5.73 12.49
C VAL A 82 3.24 -5.58 13.71
N PRO A 83 3.72 -5.18 14.91
CA PRO A 83 2.84 -4.97 16.06
C PRO A 83 1.73 -3.94 15.82
N ALA A 84 2.05 -2.84 15.13
CA ALA A 84 1.09 -1.79 14.80
C ALA A 84 0.30 -2.08 13.50
N LYS A 85 0.58 -3.19 12.82
CA LYS A 85 -0.01 -3.59 11.53
C LYS A 85 -0.06 -2.44 10.53
N ASN A 86 1.09 -1.80 10.34
CA ASN A 86 1.25 -0.77 9.32
C ASN A 86 2.58 -0.91 8.59
N PHE A 87 2.60 -0.37 7.38
CA PHE A 87 3.83 -0.25 6.60
C PHE A 87 3.79 0.99 5.72
N LYS A 88 4.98 1.44 5.30
CA LYS A 88 5.18 2.54 4.36
C LYS A 88 5.89 2.04 3.13
N CYS A 89 5.52 2.60 1.99
CA CYS A 89 6.18 2.27 0.73
C CYS A 89 6.18 3.45 -0.24
N ASP A 90 7.12 3.39 -1.17
CA ASP A 90 7.13 4.22 -2.37
C ASP A 90 6.37 3.48 -3.48
N LEU A 91 5.39 4.14 -4.08
CA LEU A 91 4.59 3.60 -5.16
C LEU A 91 5.02 4.22 -6.49
N ILE A 92 5.12 3.40 -7.53
CA ILE A 92 5.27 3.84 -8.90
C ILE A 92 4.02 3.40 -9.67
N LEU A 93 3.21 4.36 -10.07
CA LEU A 93 1.96 4.13 -10.77
C LEU A 93 2.09 4.67 -12.20
N ASN A 94 1.66 3.88 -13.18
CA ASN A 94 1.73 4.26 -14.59
C ASN A 94 0.33 4.36 -15.19
N SER A 95 0.13 5.31 -16.07
CA SER A 95 -1.06 5.35 -16.91
C SER A 95 -1.28 4.00 -17.60
N PRO A 96 -2.52 3.53 -17.76
CA PRO A 96 -2.81 2.32 -18.54
C PRO A 96 -2.24 2.41 -19.95
N ALA A 97 -1.82 1.28 -20.51
CA ALA A 97 -1.19 1.22 -21.83
C ALA A 97 -2.11 1.70 -22.98
N ASP A 98 -3.42 1.62 -22.79
CA ASP A 98 -4.46 2.09 -23.71
C ASP A 98 -4.89 3.55 -23.43
N SER A 99 -4.34 4.18 -22.40
CA SER A 99 -4.56 5.59 -22.10
C SER A 99 -3.91 6.48 -23.15
N LYS A 100 -4.55 7.62 -23.43
CA LYS A 100 -3.93 8.70 -24.22
C LYS A 100 -2.80 9.41 -23.46
N GLN A 101 -2.79 9.26 -22.15
CA GLN A 101 -1.79 9.80 -21.27
C GLN A 101 -0.66 8.79 -21.09
N ASN A 102 0.57 9.27 -21.02
CA ASN A 102 1.75 8.46 -20.72
C ASN A 102 2.46 9.10 -19.52
N ASN A 103 1.80 8.98 -18.37
CA ASN A 103 2.29 9.54 -17.11
C ASN A 103 2.82 8.45 -16.20
N THR A 104 3.84 8.81 -15.43
CA THR A 104 4.31 8.03 -14.29
C THR A 104 4.15 8.87 -13.02
N TYR A 105 3.56 8.29 -12.01
CA TYR A 105 3.33 8.90 -10.70
C TYR A 105 4.18 8.22 -9.66
N TYR A 106 4.98 8.99 -8.96
CA TYR A 106 5.78 8.55 -7.81
C TYR A 106 5.11 9.06 -6.56
N CYS A 107 4.70 8.16 -5.67
CA CYS A 107 3.93 8.51 -4.48
C CYS A 107 4.51 7.85 -3.25
N LYS A 108 4.29 8.44 -2.08
CA LYS A 108 4.48 7.77 -0.79
C LYS A 108 3.15 7.26 -0.28
N ALA A 109 3.12 6.00 0.17
CA ALA A 109 1.92 5.43 0.75
C ALA A 109 2.19 4.91 2.16
N THR A 110 1.17 5.04 3.00
CA THR A 110 1.09 4.40 4.31
C THR A 110 -0.18 3.57 4.33
N PHE A 111 -0.03 2.29 4.66
CA PHE A 111 -1.13 1.37 4.88
C PHE A 111 -1.16 0.98 6.35
N ARG A 112 -2.35 1.01 6.94
CA ARG A 112 -2.58 0.65 8.34
C ARG A 112 -3.82 -0.22 8.44
N ILE A 113 -3.75 -1.26 9.24
CA ILE A 113 -4.89 -2.13 9.51
C ILE A 113 -5.36 -1.91 10.94
N ALA A 114 -6.65 -1.70 11.10
CA ALA A 114 -7.28 -1.57 12.40
C ALA A 114 -8.77 -1.93 12.33
N SER A 115 -9.23 -2.75 13.27
CA SER A 115 -10.64 -3.11 13.43
C SER A 115 -11.29 -3.66 12.15
N GLY A 116 -10.61 -4.59 11.46
CA GLY A 116 -11.09 -5.21 10.23
C GLY A 116 -11.07 -4.28 9.02
N LYS A 117 -10.33 -3.18 9.07
CA LYS A 117 -10.26 -2.20 7.98
C LYS A 117 -8.82 -2.00 7.52
N LEU A 118 -8.64 -1.93 6.22
CA LEU A 118 -7.45 -1.37 5.60
C LEU A 118 -7.66 0.14 5.44
N ILE A 119 -6.81 0.91 6.07
CA ILE A 119 -6.78 2.38 6.01
C ILE A 119 -5.55 2.76 5.21
N TYR A 120 -5.70 3.65 4.24
CA TYR A 120 -4.60 4.08 3.37
C TYR A 120 -4.47 5.60 3.32
N TYR A 121 -3.23 6.04 3.15
CA TYR A 121 -2.85 7.44 2.97
C TYR A 121 -1.76 7.51 1.90
N ILE A 122 -2.02 8.22 0.79
CA ILE A 122 -1.09 8.40 -0.33
C ILE A 122 -0.80 9.89 -0.44
N SER A 123 0.47 10.26 -0.48
CA SER A 123 0.94 11.64 -0.50
C SER A 123 2.22 11.81 -1.31
N ASP A 124 2.75 13.02 -1.30
CA ASP A 124 4.00 13.41 -1.97
C ASP A 124 4.03 12.96 -3.44
N ILE A 125 2.92 13.27 -4.15
CA ILE A 125 2.69 12.80 -5.51
C ILE A 125 3.52 13.63 -6.48
N LEU A 126 4.48 12.97 -7.12
CA LEU A 126 5.32 13.53 -8.17
C LEU A 126 4.92 12.94 -9.52
N ILE A 127 4.90 13.75 -10.55
CA ILE A 127 4.44 13.37 -11.89
C ILE A 127 5.57 13.53 -12.88
N GLU A 128 5.83 12.47 -13.64
CA GLU A 128 6.59 12.51 -14.89
C GLU A 128 5.59 12.35 -16.05
N SER A 129 5.45 13.37 -16.89
CA SER A 129 4.47 13.38 -17.99
C SER A 129 5.10 13.77 -19.30
N SER A 130 4.67 13.13 -20.39
CA SER A 130 5.02 13.52 -21.76
C SER A 130 4.45 14.86 -22.17
N ALA A 131 3.44 15.37 -21.45
CA ALA A 131 2.88 16.72 -21.67
C ALA A 131 3.83 17.85 -21.23
N PHE A 132 4.89 17.55 -20.48
CA PHE A 132 5.90 18.54 -20.10
C PHE A 132 7.03 18.58 -21.12
N VAL A 133 7.38 19.80 -21.55
CA VAL A 133 8.40 20.05 -22.59
C VAL A 133 9.79 19.49 -22.28
N MET A 134 10.09 19.29 -21.03
CA MET A 134 11.26 18.53 -20.56
C MET A 134 10.73 17.47 -19.61
N LYS A 135 11.00 16.20 -19.79
CA LYS A 135 10.65 15.10 -18.89
C LYS A 135 11.01 15.42 -17.43
N LYS A 136 10.36 16.44 -16.90
CA LYS A 136 10.62 16.99 -15.56
C LYS A 136 9.61 16.43 -14.60
N VAL A 137 10.09 15.80 -13.55
CA VAL A 137 9.25 15.39 -12.42
C VAL A 137 8.70 16.65 -11.74
N THR A 138 7.37 16.74 -11.64
CA THR A 138 6.65 17.90 -11.13
C THR A 138 5.74 17.47 -9.98
N PRO A 139 5.77 18.15 -8.81
CA PRO A 139 4.81 17.91 -7.75
C PRO A 139 3.36 18.18 -8.20
N MET A 140 2.42 17.33 -7.78
CA MET A 140 0.99 17.45 -8.12
C MET A 140 0.43 18.82 -7.72
N GLU A 141 0.92 19.41 -6.63
CA GLU A 141 0.51 20.72 -6.10
C GLU A 141 0.84 21.88 -7.04
N LYS A 142 1.70 21.69 -8.04
CA LYS A 142 2.03 22.69 -9.06
C LYS A 142 1.10 22.66 -10.26
N LEU A 143 0.18 21.71 -10.32
CA LEU A 143 -0.84 21.68 -11.35
C LEU A 143 -1.90 22.75 -11.08
N SER A 144 -2.43 23.30 -12.14
CA SER A 144 -3.51 24.29 -12.12
C SER A 144 -4.59 23.83 -13.10
N PRO A 145 -5.41 22.84 -12.70
CA PRO A 145 -6.40 22.23 -13.61
C PRO A 145 -7.47 23.25 -14.06
N GLU A 146 -7.76 24.25 -13.24
CA GLU A 146 -8.68 25.33 -13.51
C GLU A 146 -8.20 26.28 -14.64
N LYS A 147 -6.88 26.32 -14.89
CA LYS A 147 -6.25 27.23 -15.87
C LYS A 147 -5.73 26.51 -17.10
N LYS A 148 -5.42 25.23 -16.99
CA LYS A 148 -4.74 24.47 -18.05
C LYS A 148 -5.42 23.11 -18.27
N PRO A 149 -6.07 22.88 -19.43
CA PRO A 149 -6.72 21.60 -19.73
C PRO A 149 -5.80 20.39 -19.59
N ALA A 150 -4.54 20.48 -20.03
CA ALA A 150 -3.56 19.40 -19.89
C ALA A 150 -3.28 19.02 -18.41
N HIS A 151 -3.30 19.98 -17.49
CA HIS A 151 -3.15 19.71 -16.06
C HIS A 151 -4.36 18.97 -15.49
N LYS A 152 -5.56 19.31 -16.01
CA LYS A 152 -6.78 18.60 -15.63
C LYS A 152 -6.75 17.15 -16.11
N GLU A 153 -6.35 16.92 -17.36
CA GLU A 153 -6.21 15.57 -17.92
C GLU A 153 -5.24 14.72 -17.11
N ILE A 154 -4.11 15.28 -16.66
CA ILE A 154 -3.14 14.59 -15.79
C ILE A 154 -3.77 14.22 -14.45
N MET A 155 -4.54 15.12 -13.83
CA MET A 155 -5.21 14.83 -12.55
C MET A 155 -6.31 13.78 -12.71
N ASP A 156 -7.08 13.83 -13.79
CA ASP A 156 -8.10 12.83 -14.10
C ASP A 156 -7.48 11.45 -14.33
N ASP A 157 -6.36 11.40 -15.06
CA ASP A 157 -5.59 10.17 -15.27
C ASP A 157 -5.07 9.59 -13.93
N PHE A 158 -4.50 10.43 -13.06
CA PHE A 158 -4.06 9.99 -11.73
C PHE A 158 -5.18 9.35 -10.92
N ILE A 159 -6.36 9.96 -10.88
CA ILE A 159 -7.52 9.42 -10.15
C ILE A 159 -7.93 8.05 -10.72
N GLN A 160 -7.90 7.88 -12.03
CA GLN A 160 -8.20 6.60 -12.66
C GLN A 160 -7.17 5.53 -12.30
N VAL A 161 -5.88 5.86 -12.39
CA VAL A 161 -4.77 4.95 -12.08
C VAL A 161 -4.81 4.54 -10.61
N GLU A 162 -4.96 5.49 -9.71
CA GLU A 162 -5.04 5.25 -8.27
C GLU A 162 -6.20 4.33 -7.92
N SER A 163 -7.41 4.66 -8.42
CA SER A 163 -8.61 3.85 -8.19
C SER A 163 -8.47 2.43 -8.73
N LEU A 164 -7.89 2.27 -9.91
CA LEU A 164 -7.65 0.95 -10.51
C LEU A 164 -6.71 0.10 -9.66
N ILE A 165 -5.62 0.70 -9.17
CA ILE A 165 -4.61 0.01 -8.36
C ILE A 165 -5.17 -0.36 -6.99
N LEU A 166 -5.89 0.54 -6.32
CA LEU A 166 -6.53 0.25 -5.04
C LEU A 166 -7.60 -0.84 -5.17
N ASN A 167 -8.44 -0.79 -6.20
CA ASN A 167 -9.45 -1.84 -6.42
C ASN A 167 -8.80 -3.21 -6.63
N LYS A 168 -7.76 -3.32 -7.44
CA LYS A 168 -7.01 -4.58 -7.62
C LYS A 168 -6.42 -5.09 -6.30
N MET A 169 -5.90 -4.19 -5.47
CA MET A 169 -5.40 -4.55 -4.14
C MET A 169 -6.53 -5.05 -3.24
N PHE A 170 -7.68 -4.37 -3.21
CA PHE A 170 -8.82 -4.77 -2.39
C PHE A 170 -9.38 -6.13 -2.80
N ASP A 171 -9.52 -6.38 -4.09
CA ASP A 171 -9.96 -7.68 -4.63
C ASP A 171 -8.98 -8.79 -4.24
N PHE A 172 -7.68 -8.54 -4.35
CA PHE A 172 -6.66 -9.49 -3.92
C PHE A 172 -6.74 -9.77 -2.42
N VAL A 173 -6.82 -8.72 -1.58
CA VAL A 173 -6.91 -8.87 -0.11
C VAL A 173 -8.15 -9.67 0.27
N ALA A 174 -9.29 -9.43 -0.39
CA ALA A 174 -10.53 -10.13 -0.11
C ALA A 174 -10.51 -11.61 -0.50
N SER A 175 -9.79 -11.97 -1.56
CA SER A 175 -9.82 -13.32 -2.15
C SER A 175 -8.64 -14.20 -1.76
N ASN A 176 -7.51 -13.62 -1.35
CA ASN A 176 -6.29 -14.36 -1.10
C ASN A 176 -6.24 -14.94 0.32
N GLN A 177 -5.86 -16.20 0.43
CA GLN A 177 -5.67 -16.88 1.71
C GLN A 177 -4.20 -17.28 1.85
N LEU A 178 -3.53 -16.68 2.82
CA LEU A 178 -2.16 -17.03 3.17
C LEU A 178 -2.13 -18.12 4.24
N SER A 179 -1.08 -18.93 4.22
CA SER A 179 -0.73 -19.81 5.33
C SER A 179 -0.41 -18.99 6.59
N LEU A 180 -0.40 -19.64 7.75
CA LEU A 180 -0.01 -18.99 9.00
C LEU A 180 1.41 -18.42 8.88
N ILE A 181 1.55 -17.13 9.13
CA ILE A 181 2.84 -16.43 9.11
C ILE A 181 3.48 -16.49 10.50
N THR A 182 4.66 -17.05 10.58
CA THR A 182 5.40 -17.26 11.84
C THR A 182 6.71 -16.46 11.93
N HIS A 183 7.28 -16.06 10.79
CA HIS A 183 8.58 -15.39 10.71
C HIS A 183 8.47 -13.87 10.48
N TRP A 184 7.52 -13.22 11.20
CA TRP A 184 7.29 -11.78 11.01
C TRP A 184 8.51 -10.89 11.26
N ASN A 185 9.37 -11.25 12.22
CA ASN A 185 10.59 -10.49 12.50
C ASN A 185 11.54 -10.50 11.29
N GLU A 186 11.75 -11.68 10.71
CA GLU A 186 12.61 -11.88 9.55
C GLU A 186 12.01 -11.24 8.29
N ILE A 187 10.69 -11.36 8.11
CA ILE A 187 9.96 -10.70 7.03
C ILE A 187 10.12 -9.18 7.12
N SER A 188 10.00 -8.60 8.31
CA SER A 188 10.08 -7.15 8.50
C SER A 188 11.42 -6.55 8.03
N ILE A 189 12.51 -7.31 8.16
CA ILE A 189 13.87 -6.90 7.78
C ILE A 189 14.41 -7.60 6.53
N SER A 190 13.55 -8.30 5.77
CA SER A 190 13.91 -9.04 4.56
C SER A 190 15.10 -10.01 4.75
N LYS A 191 15.08 -10.74 5.87
CA LYS A 191 16.12 -11.72 6.23
C LYS A 191 15.62 -13.14 5.92
N PRO A 192 16.23 -13.87 4.99
CA PRO A 192 15.87 -15.27 4.78
C PRO A 192 16.35 -16.16 5.92
N VAL A 193 15.47 -17.08 6.35
CA VAL A 193 15.81 -18.10 7.34
C VAL A 193 15.24 -19.46 6.92
N GLN A 194 15.89 -20.55 7.37
CA GLN A 194 15.37 -21.90 7.19
C GLN A 194 14.01 -22.04 7.89
N GLY A 195 13.14 -22.87 7.34
CA GLY A 195 11.80 -23.09 7.86
C GLY A 195 10.73 -22.13 7.34
N MET A 196 11.09 -21.02 6.70
CA MET A 196 10.12 -20.12 6.05
C MET A 196 9.28 -20.87 5.02
N THR A 197 7.99 -20.56 4.96
CA THR A 197 7.09 -21.02 3.90
C THR A 197 7.29 -20.19 2.62
N ALA A 198 6.73 -20.66 1.51
CA ALA A 198 6.70 -19.91 0.26
C ALA A 198 6.03 -18.54 0.42
N ASP A 199 4.92 -18.46 1.15
CA ASP A 199 4.22 -17.19 1.41
C ASP A 199 5.08 -16.23 2.23
N GLU A 200 5.78 -16.73 3.25
CA GLU A 200 6.71 -15.93 4.05
C GLU A 200 7.88 -15.39 3.22
N CYS A 201 8.40 -16.19 2.29
CA CYS A 201 9.43 -15.74 1.36
C CYS A 201 8.91 -14.68 0.39
N ARG A 202 7.69 -14.81 -0.12
CA ARG A 202 7.04 -13.79 -0.98
C ARG A 202 6.81 -12.49 -0.23
N LEU A 203 6.38 -12.55 1.03
CA LEU A 203 6.24 -11.37 1.89
C LEU A 203 7.59 -10.68 2.15
N ALA A 204 8.65 -11.45 2.32
CA ALA A 204 9.98 -10.94 2.62
C ALA A 204 10.72 -10.37 1.40
N PHE A 205 10.54 -10.97 0.21
CA PHE A 205 11.39 -10.71 -0.96
C PHE A 205 10.60 -10.43 -2.25
N GLY A 206 9.27 -10.59 -2.23
CA GLY A 206 8.44 -10.50 -3.43
C GLY A 206 8.46 -11.76 -4.28
N LYS A 207 8.08 -11.64 -5.55
CA LYS A 207 8.10 -12.74 -6.51
C LYS A 207 9.52 -13.12 -6.87
N PRO A 208 9.86 -14.43 -6.87
CA PRO A 208 11.13 -14.86 -7.45
C PRO A 208 11.16 -14.58 -8.95
N GLN A 209 12.34 -14.32 -9.50
CA GLN A 209 12.54 -14.14 -10.95
C GLN A 209 12.31 -15.44 -11.70
N THR A 210 12.71 -16.56 -11.10
CA THR A 210 12.59 -17.90 -11.68
C THR A 210 12.26 -18.92 -10.59
N ILE A 211 11.39 -19.86 -10.92
CA ILE A 211 11.09 -21.04 -10.13
C ILE A 211 11.48 -22.26 -10.96
N LEU A 212 12.34 -23.11 -10.40
CA LEU A 212 12.71 -24.39 -10.99
C LEU A 212 12.21 -25.50 -10.05
N GLU A 213 11.62 -26.53 -10.64
CA GLU A 213 11.15 -27.70 -9.91
C GLU A 213 11.81 -28.95 -10.54
N SER A 214 12.49 -29.74 -9.72
CA SER A 214 13.14 -30.98 -10.15
C SER A 214 13.15 -31.99 -9.01
N ASN A 215 12.70 -33.22 -9.28
CA ASN A 215 12.72 -34.33 -8.31
C ASN A 215 12.06 -34.03 -6.94
N GLY A 216 11.02 -33.18 -6.94
CA GLY A 216 10.33 -32.79 -5.70
C GLY A 216 11.02 -31.71 -4.88
N GLU A 217 12.13 -31.17 -5.39
CA GLU A 217 12.79 -29.98 -4.84
C GLU A 217 12.39 -28.75 -5.67
N ILE A 218 12.12 -27.64 -5.00
CA ILE A 218 11.75 -26.37 -5.60
C ILE A 218 12.86 -25.36 -5.30
N GLN A 219 13.41 -24.76 -6.37
CA GLN A 219 14.39 -23.69 -6.27
C GLN A 219 13.78 -22.38 -6.72
N TRP A 220 13.86 -21.38 -5.88
CA TRP A 220 13.51 -20.00 -6.20
C TRP A 220 14.77 -19.16 -6.39
N MET A 221 14.85 -18.46 -7.52
CA MET A 221 15.92 -17.53 -7.83
C MET A 221 15.40 -16.11 -7.75
N TYR A 222 15.99 -15.28 -6.90
CA TYR A 222 15.70 -13.86 -6.77
C TYR A 222 16.73 -12.96 -7.48
N SER A 223 17.97 -13.42 -7.57
CA SER A 223 19.05 -12.77 -8.32
C SER A 223 20.10 -13.80 -8.72
N SER A 224 21.15 -13.38 -9.43
CA SER A 224 22.28 -14.25 -9.79
C SER A 224 23.06 -14.81 -8.58
N SER A 225 22.84 -14.27 -7.38
CA SER A 225 23.51 -14.71 -6.15
C SER A 225 22.54 -15.07 -5.02
N PHE A 226 21.22 -14.93 -5.20
CA PHE A 226 20.25 -15.21 -4.13
C PHE A 226 19.26 -16.29 -4.56
N TYR A 227 19.37 -17.46 -3.91
CA TYR A 227 18.55 -18.65 -4.16
C TYR A 227 18.00 -19.22 -2.86
N LEU A 228 16.76 -19.70 -2.92
CA LEU A 228 16.09 -20.47 -1.86
C LEU A 228 15.73 -21.85 -2.40
N PHE A 229 16.08 -22.88 -1.66
CA PHE A 229 15.72 -24.27 -1.95
C PHE A 229 14.69 -24.75 -0.94
N PHE A 230 13.57 -25.24 -1.46
CA PHE A 230 12.45 -25.71 -0.64
C PHE A 230 12.39 -27.23 -0.63
N LYS A 231 12.14 -27.77 0.55
CA LYS A 231 11.79 -29.16 0.77
C LYS A 231 10.59 -29.23 1.69
N ASN A 232 9.60 -30.06 1.35
CA ASN A 232 8.34 -30.15 2.09
C ASN A 232 7.65 -28.79 2.31
N GLY A 233 7.69 -27.91 1.33
CA GLY A 233 7.05 -26.59 1.37
C GLY A 233 7.74 -25.54 2.24
N ARG A 234 8.95 -25.82 2.76
CA ARG A 234 9.73 -24.91 3.61
C ARG A 234 11.14 -24.74 3.08
N VAL A 235 11.72 -23.57 3.33
CA VAL A 235 13.12 -23.27 3.00
C VAL A 235 14.04 -24.21 3.77
N GLU A 236 14.83 -25.00 3.06
CA GLU A 236 15.87 -25.88 3.61
C GLU A 236 17.26 -25.27 3.47
N THR A 237 17.56 -24.70 2.28
CA THR A 237 18.88 -24.13 1.96
C THR A 237 18.75 -22.73 1.41
N ILE A 238 19.66 -21.86 1.80
CA ILE A 238 19.76 -20.46 1.38
C ILE A 238 21.16 -20.24 0.82
N ILE A 239 21.23 -19.72 -0.40
CA ILE A 239 22.48 -19.24 -1.02
C ILE A 239 22.33 -17.73 -1.25
N LYS A 240 23.31 -16.93 -0.78
CA LYS A 240 23.26 -15.46 -0.87
C LYS A 240 24.66 -14.89 -1.02
#